data_fe9fece141aa530ecc426f59c7ea8435
#
_entry.id   fe9fece141aa530ecc426f59c7ea8435
#
_cell.length_a   1.000
_cell.length_b   1.000
_cell.length_c   1.000
_cell.angle_alpha   90.00
_cell.angle_beta   90.00
_cell.angle_gamma   90.00
#
_symmetry.space_group_name_H-M   'P 1'
#
loop_
_entity.id
_entity.type
_entity.pdbx_description
1 polymer ?
#
loop_
_entity_poly.entity_id
_entity_poly.type
_entity_poly.pdbx_seq_one_letter_code
_entity_poly.pdbx_strand_id
1 'polypeptide(L)'
;MGVRVQGKVAAITGGASGFGAATARLMAAEGASVIVADLQDERGRRVAESIGGRAVFVRTDVSKEDDVAALVDTAVTSFGGLDVMFNNAGIVGAVGPIDEIPLEEYEFTMGVLLRSVFLGMKHAAKVMKAQESGVIISTSSIAGVMGGLGPHVYTAAKSAILGLTRNVAAELGPWGVRVAAIVPGNHATEMTADVSVGDHTAVERAAEVFRERKTPLRGRAGIADDIARAALWLASDDAGFVSGTALVVDGGLTTGSREAAERGQGTFGARKPLIRQAGLRGIG
;
A
#
# COMPACT_ATOMS: atom_id res chain seq x y z
N MET A 1 -10.83 0.04 -23.50
CA MET A 1 -9.84 -0.19 -22.44
C MET A 1 -9.79 -1.69 -22.18
N GLY A 2 -8.62 -2.31 -22.16
CA GLY A 2 -8.50 -3.74 -21.90
C GLY A 2 -8.85 -4.04 -20.44
N VAL A 3 -9.50 -5.15 -20.20
CA VAL A 3 -9.92 -5.59 -18.86
C VAL A 3 -8.75 -6.34 -18.23
N ARG A 4 -7.95 -5.68 -17.40
CA ARG A 4 -6.62 -6.16 -16.95
C ARG A 4 -6.66 -7.29 -15.92
N VAL A 5 -7.76 -7.43 -15.19
CA VAL A 5 -7.93 -8.46 -14.15
C VAL A 5 -9.24 -9.24 -14.34
N GLN A 6 -9.64 -9.44 -15.60
CA GLN A 6 -10.87 -10.15 -15.95
C GLN A 6 -10.88 -11.56 -15.35
N GLY A 7 -11.95 -11.88 -14.63
CA GLY A 7 -12.16 -13.17 -14.02
C GLY A 7 -11.31 -13.47 -12.78
N LYS A 8 -10.40 -12.55 -12.38
CA LYS A 8 -9.62 -12.69 -11.14
C LYS A 8 -10.49 -12.41 -9.91
N VAL A 9 -10.15 -13.05 -8.81
CA VAL A 9 -10.79 -12.87 -7.50
C VAL A 9 -9.84 -12.12 -6.59
N ALA A 10 -10.26 -10.95 -6.08
CA ALA A 10 -9.45 -10.09 -5.23
C ALA A 10 -10.06 -9.93 -3.83
N ALA A 11 -9.30 -10.24 -2.78
CA ALA A 11 -9.64 -9.92 -1.40
C ALA A 11 -8.86 -8.67 -0.95
N ILE A 12 -9.56 -7.66 -0.44
CA ILE A 12 -9.01 -6.35 -0.11
C ILE A 12 -9.37 -6.00 1.32
N THR A 13 -8.37 -5.95 2.22
CA THR A 13 -8.56 -5.51 3.60
C THR A 13 -8.50 -3.99 3.72
N GLY A 14 -9.26 -3.41 4.67
CA GLY A 14 -9.45 -1.97 4.75
C GLY A 14 -10.24 -1.45 3.54
N GLY A 15 -11.17 -2.25 3.04
CA GLY A 15 -11.92 -2.01 1.79
C GLY A 15 -13.04 -0.99 1.89
N ALA A 16 -13.39 -0.51 3.10
CA ALA A 16 -14.49 0.42 3.30
C ALA A 16 -14.13 1.89 3.01
N SER A 17 -12.85 2.22 2.87
CA SER A 17 -12.40 3.62 2.69
C SER A 17 -11.07 3.73 1.93
N GLY A 18 -10.66 4.95 1.62
CA GLY A 18 -9.33 5.30 1.14
C GLY A 18 -8.81 4.41 -0.01
N PHE A 19 -7.60 3.92 0.14
CA PHE A 19 -6.93 3.08 -0.88
C PHE A 19 -7.68 1.78 -1.16
N GLY A 20 -8.21 1.13 -0.09
CA GLY A 20 -8.94 -0.13 -0.24
C GLY A 20 -10.21 0.02 -1.07
N ALA A 21 -11.04 1.01 -0.75
CA ALA A 21 -12.28 1.26 -1.48
C ALA A 21 -12.02 1.68 -2.94
N ALA A 22 -11.02 2.52 -3.19
CA ALA A 22 -10.63 2.91 -4.54
C ALA A 22 -10.14 1.69 -5.35
N THR A 23 -9.32 0.84 -4.73
CA THR A 23 -8.81 -0.40 -5.35
C THR A 23 -9.94 -1.38 -5.65
N ALA A 24 -10.88 -1.57 -4.70
CA ALA A 24 -12.02 -2.46 -4.89
C ALA A 24 -12.87 -2.07 -6.10
N ARG A 25 -13.22 -0.78 -6.20
CA ARG A 25 -13.98 -0.26 -7.35
C ARG A 25 -13.21 -0.39 -8.66
N LEU A 26 -11.93 -0.06 -8.65
CA LEU A 26 -11.11 -0.11 -9.86
C LEU A 26 -10.91 -1.55 -10.34
N MET A 27 -10.58 -2.49 -9.46
CA MET A 27 -10.41 -3.91 -9.84
C MET A 27 -11.73 -4.50 -10.36
N ALA A 28 -12.87 -4.17 -9.74
CA ALA A 28 -14.17 -4.60 -10.23
C ALA A 28 -14.50 -4.02 -11.62
N ALA A 29 -14.20 -2.73 -11.85
CA ALA A 29 -14.36 -2.09 -13.15
C ALA A 29 -13.47 -2.72 -14.25
N GLU A 30 -12.33 -3.30 -13.85
CA GLU A 30 -11.39 -4.04 -14.70
C GLU A 30 -11.67 -5.55 -14.74
N GLY A 31 -12.86 -5.97 -14.25
CA GLY A 31 -13.40 -7.32 -14.45
C GLY A 31 -13.17 -8.31 -13.32
N ALA A 32 -12.58 -7.92 -12.19
CA ALA A 32 -12.42 -8.80 -11.04
C ALA A 32 -13.73 -8.98 -10.26
N SER A 33 -13.83 -10.14 -9.57
CA SER A 33 -14.72 -10.31 -8.43
C SER A 33 -13.99 -9.87 -7.16
N VAL A 34 -14.66 -9.15 -6.24
CA VAL A 34 -13.99 -8.49 -5.14
C VAL A 34 -14.60 -8.84 -3.78
N ILE A 35 -13.77 -9.23 -2.82
CA ILE A 35 -14.16 -9.29 -1.42
C ILE A 35 -13.70 -8.00 -0.74
N VAL A 36 -14.66 -7.20 -0.30
CA VAL A 36 -14.44 -5.99 0.49
C VAL A 36 -14.40 -6.37 1.96
N ALA A 37 -13.24 -6.33 2.60
CA ALA A 37 -13.06 -6.72 4.00
C ALA A 37 -12.76 -5.50 4.86
N ASP A 38 -13.53 -5.27 5.92
CA ASP A 38 -13.35 -4.16 6.85
C ASP A 38 -14.06 -4.41 8.18
N LEU A 39 -13.72 -3.64 9.22
CA LEU A 39 -14.47 -3.57 10.48
C LEU A 39 -15.74 -2.72 10.36
N GLN A 40 -15.79 -1.79 9.42
CA GLN A 40 -16.85 -0.80 9.24
C GLN A 40 -17.99 -1.37 8.39
N ASP A 41 -18.94 -2.08 9.03
CA ASP A 41 -20.02 -2.82 8.35
C ASP A 41 -20.78 -1.98 7.33
N GLU A 42 -21.36 -0.85 7.75
CA GLU A 42 -22.18 -0.03 6.85
C GLU A 42 -21.41 0.53 5.67
N ARG A 43 -20.18 0.99 5.91
CA ARG A 43 -19.35 1.57 4.85
C ARG A 43 -18.86 0.51 3.88
N GLY A 44 -18.44 -0.65 4.40
CA GLY A 44 -18.00 -1.77 3.58
C GLY A 44 -19.15 -2.33 2.70
N ARG A 45 -20.35 -2.46 3.25
CA ARG A 45 -21.54 -2.85 2.47
C ARG A 45 -21.86 -1.85 1.38
N ARG A 46 -21.82 -0.52 1.67
CA ARG A 46 -22.04 0.50 0.64
C ARG A 46 -21.00 0.42 -0.49
N VAL A 47 -19.74 0.12 -0.18
CA VAL A 47 -18.72 -0.09 -1.22
C VAL A 47 -19.06 -1.31 -2.08
N ALA A 48 -19.37 -2.45 -1.47
CA ALA A 48 -19.74 -3.66 -2.20
C ALA A 48 -21.01 -3.44 -3.05
N GLU A 49 -22.05 -2.84 -2.50
CA GLU A 49 -23.29 -2.48 -3.22
C GLU A 49 -23.03 -1.55 -4.40
N SER A 50 -22.14 -0.57 -4.26
CA SER A 50 -21.76 0.34 -5.35
C SER A 50 -21.06 -0.35 -6.52
N ILE A 51 -20.45 -1.50 -6.27
CA ILE A 51 -19.80 -2.36 -7.27
C ILE A 51 -20.84 -3.31 -7.90
N GLY A 52 -21.82 -3.75 -7.12
CA GLY A 52 -22.87 -4.66 -7.56
C GLY A 52 -22.48 -6.14 -7.46
N GLY A 53 -23.09 -7.01 -8.30
CA GLY A 53 -23.01 -8.47 -8.19
C GLY A 53 -21.61 -9.12 -8.27
N ARG A 54 -20.56 -8.31 -8.46
CA ARG A 54 -19.15 -8.76 -8.43
C ARG A 54 -18.45 -8.49 -7.10
N ALA A 55 -19.15 -7.98 -6.10
CA ALA A 55 -18.55 -7.71 -4.81
C ALA A 55 -19.36 -8.29 -3.65
N VAL A 56 -18.62 -8.77 -2.64
CA VAL A 56 -19.16 -9.24 -1.37
C VAL A 56 -18.45 -8.50 -0.25
N PHE A 57 -19.20 -8.06 0.75
CA PHE A 57 -18.63 -7.51 1.97
C PHE A 57 -18.46 -8.60 3.03
N VAL A 58 -17.31 -8.64 3.68
CA VAL A 58 -17.01 -9.50 4.83
C VAL A 58 -16.50 -8.63 5.98
N ARG A 59 -17.22 -8.65 7.11
CA ARG A 59 -16.72 -8.02 8.32
C ARG A 59 -15.48 -8.77 8.80
N THR A 60 -14.35 -8.08 8.91
CA THR A 60 -13.05 -8.69 9.19
C THR A 60 -12.24 -7.84 10.14
N ASP A 61 -11.93 -8.36 11.32
CA ASP A 61 -10.87 -7.84 12.18
C ASP A 61 -9.54 -8.49 11.76
N VAL A 62 -8.74 -7.74 11.01
CA VAL A 62 -7.48 -8.26 10.47
C VAL A 62 -6.45 -8.65 11.52
N SER A 63 -6.62 -8.24 12.78
CA SER A 63 -5.79 -8.65 13.90
C SER A 63 -6.10 -10.06 14.40
N LYS A 64 -7.24 -10.64 13.97
CA LYS A 64 -7.71 -11.98 14.33
C LYS A 64 -7.50 -12.97 13.22
N GLU A 65 -6.83 -14.08 13.53
CA GLU A 65 -6.51 -15.10 12.53
C GLU A 65 -7.75 -15.74 11.92
N ASP A 66 -8.77 -16.05 12.76
CA ASP A 66 -10.00 -16.69 12.30
C ASP A 66 -10.77 -15.82 11.31
N ASP A 67 -10.80 -14.49 11.54
CA ASP A 67 -11.46 -13.56 10.62
C ASP A 67 -10.74 -13.50 9.26
N VAL A 68 -9.40 -13.51 9.27
CA VAL A 68 -8.60 -13.52 8.03
C VAL A 68 -8.73 -14.86 7.30
N ALA A 69 -8.79 -15.96 8.02
CA ALA A 69 -9.09 -17.27 7.43
C ALA A 69 -10.47 -17.28 6.76
N ALA A 70 -11.50 -16.82 7.47
CA ALA A 70 -12.86 -16.74 6.96
C ALA A 70 -12.98 -15.80 5.73
N LEU A 71 -12.21 -14.71 5.69
CA LEU A 71 -12.10 -13.84 4.52
C LEU A 71 -11.62 -14.60 3.29
N VAL A 72 -10.53 -15.36 3.42
CA VAL A 72 -9.97 -16.17 2.32
C VAL A 72 -10.91 -17.29 1.92
N ASP A 73 -11.54 -17.97 2.88
CA ASP A 73 -12.53 -19.01 2.61
C ASP A 73 -13.76 -18.46 1.88
N THR A 74 -14.16 -17.22 2.20
CA THR A 74 -15.25 -16.54 1.47
C THR A 74 -14.89 -16.29 0.01
N ALA A 75 -13.64 -15.92 -0.30
CA ALA A 75 -13.19 -15.76 -1.68
C ALA A 75 -13.32 -17.08 -2.47
N VAL A 76 -12.89 -18.19 -1.88
CA VAL A 76 -12.95 -19.52 -2.49
C VAL A 76 -14.40 -19.97 -2.65
N THR A 77 -15.22 -19.81 -1.64
CA THR A 77 -16.62 -20.32 -1.67
C THR A 77 -17.53 -19.48 -2.55
N SER A 78 -17.33 -18.16 -2.61
CA SER A 78 -18.18 -17.25 -3.38
C SER A 78 -17.76 -17.14 -4.84
N PHE A 79 -16.46 -17.25 -5.14
CA PHE A 79 -15.94 -16.97 -6.48
C PHE A 79 -14.97 -18.04 -7.02
N GLY A 80 -14.75 -19.13 -6.28
CA GLY A 80 -14.00 -20.31 -6.75
C GLY A 80 -12.47 -20.25 -6.54
N GLY A 81 -11.92 -19.18 -5.97
CA GLY A 81 -10.47 -19.06 -5.73
C GLY A 81 -10.06 -17.71 -5.17
N LEU A 82 -8.74 -17.47 -5.12
CA LEU A 82 -8.16 -16.19 -4.70
C LEU A 82 -6.93 -15.88 -5.56
N ASP A 83 -7.03 -14.89 -6.44
CA ASP A 83 -5.93 -14.48 -7.31
C ASP A 83 -5.13 -13.30 -6.75
N VAL A 84 -5.80 -12.42 -6.00
CA VAL A 84 -5.20 -11.20 -5.44
C VAL A 84 -5.53 -11.09 -3.97
N MET A 85 -4.51 -11.08 -3.10
CA MET A 85 -4.64 -10.67 -1.70
C MET A 85 -4.04 -9.29 -1.51
N PHE A 86 -4.87 -8.27 -1.24
CA PHE A 86 -4.39 -6.93 -0.94
C PHE A 86 -4.48 -6.65 0.56
N ASN A 87 -3.37 -6.84 1.27
CA ASN A 87 -3.19 -6.49 2.68
C ASN A 87 -3.03 -4.98 2.80
N ASN A 88 -4.14 -4.27 2.92
CA ASN A 88 -4.16 -2.81 2.91
C ASN A 88 -4.69 -2.19 4.22
N ALA A 89 -5.44 -2.93 5.02
CA ALA A 89 -5.92 -2.44 6.31
C ALA A 89 -4.79 -1.85 7.16
N GLY A 90 -5.04 -0.72 7.80
CA GLY A 90 -4.04 -0.06 8.61
C GLY A 90 -4.59 1.11 9.41
N ILE A 91 -3.83 1.51 10.40
CA ILE A 91 -4.05 2.63 11.31
C ILE A 91 -2.75 3.41 11.47
N VAL A 92 -2.80 4.58 12.07
CA VAL A 92 -1.58 5.30 12.52
C VAL A 92 -0.99 4.62 13.75
N GLY A 93 -1.86 4.18 14.68
CA GLY A 93 -1.47 3.47 15.89
C GLY A 93 -0.86 4.38 16.95
N ALA A 94 0.03 3.83 17.77
CA ALA A 94 0.68 4.52 18.88
C ALA A 94 1.51 5.72 18.41
N VAL A 95 1.30 6.88 19.03
CA VAL A 95 1.98 8.15 18.74
C VAL A 95 2.53 8.74 20.03
N GLY A 96 3.80 9.10 20.04
CA GLY A 96 4.46 9.72 21.20
C GLY A 96 5.97 9.53 21.18
N PRO A 97 6.68 10.10 22.19
CA PRO A 97 8.09 9.80 22.44
C PRO A 97 8.29 8.30 22.70
N ILE A 98 9.43 7.76 22.30
CA ILE A 98 9.71 6.31 22.34
C ILE A 98 9.65 5.75 23.77
N ASP A 99 10.05 6.53 24.76
CA ASP A 99 10.08 6.19 26.18
C ASP A 99 8.72 6.33 26.88
N GLU A 100 7.70 6.88 26.20
CA GLU A 100 6.37 7.08 26.74
C GLU A 100 5.29 6.17 26.13
N ILE A 101 5.62 5.41 25.07
CA ILE A 101 4.65 4.55 24.38
C ILE A 101 4.30 3.33 25.25
N PRO A 102 3.03 3.15 25.66
CA PRO A 102 2.60 1.97 26.41
C PRO A 102 2.76 0.68 25.57
N LEU A 103 3.19 -0.40 26.21
CA LEU A 103 3.38 -1.69 25.53
C LEU A 103 2.07 -2.21 24.91
N GLU A 104 0.94 -1.97 25.53
CA GLU A 104 -0.38 -2.36 25.00
C GLU A 104 -0.72 -1.66 23.69
N GLU A 105 -0.37 -0.37 23.55
CA GLU A 105 -0.55 0.38 22.31
C GLU A 105 0.41 -0.10 21.21
N TYR A 106 1.66 -0.46 21.59
CA TYR A 106 2.59 -1.11 20.70
C TYR A 106 2.01 -2.44 20.17
N GLU A 107 1.54 -3.32 21.05
CA GLU A 107 1.00 -4.62 20.67
C GLU A 107 -0.25 -4.50 19.79
N PHE A 108 -1.15 -3.58 20.14
CA PHE A 108 -2.32 -3.28 19.31
C PHE A 108 -1.91 -2.80 17.93
N THR A 109 -1.00 -1.84 17.86
CA THR A 109 -0.51 -1.28 16.58
C THR A 109 0.15 -2.34 15.71
N MET A 110 1.04 -3.16 16.28
CA MET A 110 1.70 -4.26 15.58
C MET A 110 0.69 -5.35 15.17
N GLY A 111 -0.34 -5.58 15.98
CA GLY A 111 -1.44 -6.49 15.66
C GLY A 111 -2.17 -6.10 14.38
N VAL A 112 -2.52 -4.82 14.25
CA VAL A 112 -3.23 -4.32 13.08
C VAL A 112 -2.32 -4.14 11.87
N LEU A 113 -1.07 -3.66 12.05
CA LEU A 113 -0.22 -3.27 10.92
C LEU A 113 0.67 -4.40 10.38
N LEU A 114 1.22 -5.26 11.26
CA LEU A 114 2.18 -6.28 10.84
C LEU A 114 1.60 -7.69 10.91
N ARG A 115 1.00 -8.08 12.05
CA ARG A 115 0.40 -9.41 12.19
C ARG A 115 -0.68 -9.63 11.15
N SER A 116 -1.50 -8.63 10.84
CA SER A 116 -2.52 -8.71 9.79
C SER A 116 -1.94 -9.08 8.42
N VAL A 117 -0.83 -8.44 8.05
CA VAL A 117 -0.13 -8.73 6.77
C VAL A 117 0.41 -10.16 6.77
N PHE A 118 1.02 -10.58 7.87
CA PHE A 118 1.47 -11.97 8.02
C PHE A 118 0.32 -12.97 7.88
N LEU A 119 -0.81 -12.72 8.52
CA LEU A 119 -2.00 -13.58 8.44
C LEU A 119 -2.58 -13.62 7.01
N GLY A 120 -2.69 -12.46 6.37
CA GLY A 120 -3.12 -12.39 4.97
C GLY A 120 -2.19 -13.18 4.03
N MET A 121 -0.88 -13.04 4.17
CA MET A 121 0.10 -13.84 3.42
C MET A 121 -0.04 -15.33 3.71
N LYS A 122 -0.17 -15.72 4.99
CA LYS A 122 -0.31 -17.11 5.43
C LYS A 122 -1.51 -17.82 4.81
N HIS A 123 -2.69 -17.20 4.88
CA HIS A 123 -3.92 -17.82 4.40
C HIS A 123 -4.04 -17.76 2.88
N ALA A 124 -3.66 -16.64 2.24
CA ALA A 124 -3.62 -16.54 0.79
C ALA A 124 -2.64 -17.55 0.15
N ALA A 125 -1.47 -17.73 0.75
CA ALA A 125 -0.47 -18.67 0.25
C ALA A 125 -0.98 -20.12 0.15
N LYS A 126 -1.85 -20.56 1.08
CA LYS A 126 -2.43 -21.91 1.03
C LYS A 126 -3.25 -22.12 -0.24
N VAL A 127 -4.10 -21.15 -0.58
CA VAL A 127 -4.96 -21.20 -1.78
C VAL A 127 -4.12 -21.04 -3.04
N MET A 128 -3.24 -20.03 -3.08
CA MET A 128 -2.44 -19.69 -4.25
C MET A 128 -1.41 -20.77 -4.61
N LYS A 129 -0.82 -21.47 -3.61
CA LYS A 129 0.04 -22.63 -3.87
C LYS A 129 -0.72 -23.76 -4.55
N ALA A 130 -1.97 -24.03 -4.14
CA ALA A 130 -2.79 -25.06 -4.76
C ALA A 130 -3.26 -24.68 -6.19
N GLN A 131 -3.41 -23.37 -6.44
CA GLN A 131 -3.76 -22.82 -7.76
C GLN A 131 -2.54 -22.68 -8.69
N GLU A 132 -1.31 -22.78 -8.15
CA GLU A 132 -0.03 -22.47 -8.82
C GLU A 132 -0.04 -21.07 -9.46
N SER A 133 -0.76 -20.14 -8.87
CA SER A 133 -0.95 -18.77 -9.36
C SER A 133 -1.46 -17.85 -8.26
N GLY A 134 -1.10 -16.58 -8.34
CA GLY A 134 -1.62 -15.54 -7.45
C GLY A 134 -0.67 -14.37 -7.26
N VAL A 135 -1.18 -13.32 -6.64
CA VAL A 135 -0.36 -12.18 -6.22
C VAL A 135 -0.79 -11.68 -4.85
N ILE A 136 0.18 -11.50 -3.97
CA ILE A 136 0.01 -10.89 -2.66
C ILE A 136 0.61 -9.49 -2.70
N ILE A 137 -0.20 -8.48 -2.42
CA ILE A 137 0.21 -7.08 -2.38
C ILE A 137 0.02 -6.58 -0.95
N SER A 138 0.99 -5.85 -0.40
CA SER A 138 0.89 -5.30 0.96
C SER A 138 1.21 -3.80 0.98
N THR A 139 0.42 -3.03 1.74
CA THR A 139 0.64 -1.59 1.89
C THR A 139 1.68 -1.32 2.98
N SER A 140 2.90 -0.92 2.56
CA SER A 140 3.91 -0.35 3.44
C SER A 140 3.74 1.17 3.54
N SER A 141 4.79 1.94 3.59
CA SER A 141 4.80 3.42 3.65
C SER A 141 6.20 3.94 3.34
N ILE A 142 6.32 5.22 2.94
CA ILE A 142 7.60 5.93 2.93
C ILE A 142 8.25 5.93 4.33
N ALA A 143 7.48 5.89 5.41
CA ALA A 143 8.01 5.71 6.77
C ALA A 143 8.72 4.36 6.95
N GLY A 144 8.39 3.34 6.15
CA GLY A 144 9.10 2.05 6.15
C GLY A 144 10.45 2.07 5.46
N VAL A 145 10.80 3.14 4.73
CA VAL A 145 12.06 3.29 3.99
C VAL A 145 12.91 4.48 4.47
N MET A 146 12.29 5.46 5.16
CA MET A 146 12.98 6.63 5.70
C MET A 146 12.52 6.92 7.13
N GLY A 147 13.46 7.25 8.01
CA GLY A 147 13.16 7.71 9.36
C GLY A 147 12.52 9.11 9.39
N GLY A 148 11.78 9.41 10.47
CA GLY A 148 11.18 10.73 10.70
C GLY A 148 9.90 11.04 9.91
N LEU A 149 9.34 10.07 9.18
CA LEU A 149 8.14 10.25 8.36
C LEU A 149 6.87 9.62 8.96
N GLY A 150 6.98 9.02 10.13
CA GLY A 150 5.85 8.42 10.84
C GLY A 150 6.18 8.07 12.29
N PRO A 151 5.16 7.68 13.10
CA PRO A 151 5.36 7.22 14.45
C PRO A 151 6.28 6.00 14.54
N HIS A 152 6.93 5.79 15.70
CA HIS A 152 7.95 4.74 15.87
C HIS A 152 7.43 3.33 15.56
N VAL A 153 6.30 2.94 16.16
CA VAL A 153 5.72 1.61 15.98
C VAL A 153 5.19 1.40 14.56
N TYR A 154 4.56 2.43 13.99
CA TYR A 154 4.13 2.44 12.59
C TYR A 154 5.33 2.24 11.65
N THR A 155 6.40 3.00 11.85
CA THR A 155 7.64 2.90 11.06
C THR A 155 8.23 1.50 11.13
N ALA A 156 8.33 0.92 12.34
CA ALA A 156 8.84 -0.44 12.53
C ALA A 156 7.98 -1.48 11.79
N ALA A 157 6.65 -1.41 11.92
CA ALA A 157 5.73 -2.31 11.24
C ALA A 157 5.85 -2.19 9.72
N LYS A 158 5.86 -0.96 9.17
CA LYS A 158 5.95 -0.71 7.73
C LYS A 158 7.31 -1.13 7.13
N SER A 159 8.40 -1.03 7.90
CA SER A 159 9.71 -1.59 7.53
C SER A 159 9.70 -3.11 7.52
N ALA A 160 9.09 -3.75 8.53
CA ALA A 160 9.00 -5.21 8.62
C ALA A 160 8.20 -5.83 7.46
N ILE A 161 7.16 -5.14 6.95
CA ILE A 161 6.40 -5.58 5.76
C ILE A 161 7.31 -5.73 4.55
N LEU A 162 8.31 -4.85 4.37
CA LEU A 162 9.26 -4.94 3.26
C LEU A 162 10.17 -6.19 3.39
N GLY A 163 10.54 -6.55 4.61
CA GLY A 163 11.26 -7.78 4.91
C GLY A 163 10.44 -9.02 4.57
N LEU A 164 9.19 -9.08 5.04
CA LEU A 164 8.24 -10.16 4.72
C LEU A 164 8.03 -10.29 3.22
N THR A 165 7.82 -9.16 2.52
CA THR A 165 7.60 -9.13 1.05
C THR A 165 8.73 -9.86 0.32
N ARG A 166 9.98 -9.55 0.63
CA ARG A 166 11.15 -10.18 -0.02
C ARG A 166 11.25 -11.67 0.29
N ASN A 167 11.09 -12.04 1.56
CA ASN A 167 11.29 -13.42 1.98
C ASN A 167 10.16 -14.34 1.50
N VAL A 168 8.91 -13.89 1.58
CA VAL A 168 7.75 -14.66 1.11
C VAL A 168 7.72 -14.75 -0.42
N ALA A 169 8.21 -13.72 -1.13
CA ALA A 169 8.37 -13.79 -2.60
C ALA A 169 9.35 -14.90 -3.02
N ALA A 170 10.45 -15.05 -2.32
CA ALA A 170 11.42 -16.11 -2.58
C ALA A 170 10.83 -17.50 -2.28
N GLU A 171 10.05 -17.64 -1.20
CA GLU A 171 9.37 -18.88 -0.86
C GLU A 171 8.32 -19.27 -1.89
N LEU A 172 7.44 -18.32 -2.28
CA LEU A 172 6.26 -18.61 -3.09
C LEU A 172 6.51 -18.62 -4.60
N GLY A 173 7.66 -18.12 -5.03
CA GLY A 173 8.05 -18.10 -6.46
C GLY A 173 7.94 -19.45 -7.20
N PRO A 174 8.37 -20.59 -6.61
CA PRO A 174 8.23 -21.91 -7.23
C PRO A 174 6.78 -22.33 -7.57
N TRP A 175 5.78 -21.73 -6.90
CA TRP A 175 4.35 -21.95 -7.22
C TRP A 175 3.75 -20.86 -8.11
N GLY A 176 4.58 -20.06 -8.80
CA GLY A 176 4.07 -19.00 -9.68
C GLY A 176 3.39 -17.83 -8.93
N VAL A 177 3.54 -17.74 -7.61
CA VAL A 177 2.92 -16.69 -6.80
C VAL A 177 3.87 -15.52 -6.64
N ARG A 178 3.40 -14.32 -6.99
CA ARG A 178 4.15 -13.07 -6.84
C ARG A 178 3.81 -12.38 -5.52
N VAL A 179 4.78 -11.72 -4.92
CA VAL A 179 4.58 -10.94 -3.69
C VAL A 179 5.23 -9.58 -3.87
N ALA A 180 4.49 -8.50 -3.61
CA ALA A 180 4.99 -7.14 -3.74
C ALA A 180 4.46 -6.24 -2.60
N ALA A 181 5.16 -5.16 -2.33
CA ALA A 181 4.68 -4.10 -1.47
C ALA A 181 4.47 -2.80 -2.27
N ILE A 182 3.46 -2.03 -1.90
CA ILE A 182 3.30 -0.63 -2.32
C ILE A 182 3.79 0.24 -1.16
N VAL A 183 4.53 1.30 -1.48
CA VAL A 183 5.09 2.26 -0.53
C VAL A 183 4.50 3.64 -0.83
N PRO A 184 3.33 3.96 -0.27
CA PRO A 184 2.69 5.26 -0.45
C PRO A 184 3.47 6.38 0.22
N GLY A 185 3.48 7.56 -0.41
CA GLY A 185 3.87 8.82 0.20
C GLY A 185 2.67 9.58 0.78
N ASN A 186 2.68 10.90 0.63
CA ASN A 186 1.60 11.78 1.08
C ASN A 186 0.39 11.70 0.12
N HIS A 187 -0.60 10.89 0.48
CA HIS A 187 -1.85 10.77 -0.25
C HIS A 187 -3.01 11.27 0.61
N ALA A 188 -3.88 12.08 0.02
CA ALA A 188 -5.09 12.53 0.67
C ALA A 188 -6.09 11.37 0.79
N THR A 189 -6.33 10.96 2.02
CA THR A 189 -7.29 9.92 2.42
C THR A 189 -7.92 10.33 3.74
N GLU A 190 -8.96 9.66 4.18
CA GLU A 190 -9.60 9.91 5.47
C GLU A 190 -8.61 9.77 6.64
N MET A 191 -7.75 8.74 6.63
CA MET A 191 -6.71 8.54 7.66
C MET A 191 -5.74 9.73 7.71
N THR A 192 -5.27 10.19 6.55
CA THR A 192 -4.31 11.30 6.51
C THR A 192 -4.97 12.66 6.75
N ALA A 193 -6.26 12.80 6.45
CA ALA A 193 -7.05 13.98 6.81
C ALA A 193 -7.22 14.09 8.34
N ASP A 194 -7.53 12.99 9.01
CA ASP A 194 -7.58 12.94 10.45
C ASP A 194 -6.26 13.39 11.10
N VAL A 195 -5.14 12.84 10.64
CA VAL A 195 -3.79 13.17 11.16
C VAL A 195 -3.35 14.60 10.83
N SER A 196 -3.64 15.11 9.64
CA SER A 196 -3.08 16.38 9.15
C SER A 196 -3.94 17.61 9.48
N VAL A 197 -5.26 17.42 9.62
CA VAL A 197 -6.23 18.51 9.84
C VAL A 197 -7.22 18.23 10.98
N GLY A 198 -7.15 17.06 11.64
CA GLY A 198 -8.00 16.69 12.77
C GLY A 198 -9.45 16.37 12.39
N ASP A 199 -9.72 16.11 11.11
CA ASP A 199 -11.06 15.80 10.60
C ASP A 199 -10.94 14.80 9.44
N HIS A 200 -11.34 13.55 9.68
CA HIS A 200 -11.28 12.47 8.70
C HIS A 200 -12.15 12.73 7.45
N THR A 201 -13.13 13.63 7.52
CA THR A 201 -13.98 13.98 6.37
C THR A 201 -13.34 15.02 5.46
N ALA A 202 -12.34 15.77 5.96
CA ALA A 202 -11.71 16.90 5.29
C ALA A 202 -10.58 16.47 4.31
N VAL A 203 -10.83 15.47 3.45
CA VAL A 203 -9.84 14.90 2.53
C VAL A 203 -9.28 15.93 1.55
N GLU A 204 -10.12 16.85 1.05
CA GLU A 204 -9.69 17.93 0.15
C GLU A 204 -8.72 18.90 0.84
N ARG A 205 -8.98 19.22 2.12
CA ARG A 205 -8.10 20.06 2.91
C ARG A 205 -6.76 19.38 3.20
N ALA A 206 -6.75 18.08 3.44
CA ALA A 206 -5.51 17.30 3.52
C ALA A 206 -4.74 17.33 2.19
N ALA A 207 -5.43 17.27 1.05
CA ALA A 207 -4.81 17.39 -0.26
C ALA A 207 -4.15 18.77 -0.47
N GLU A 208 -4.73 19.85 0.06
CA GLU A 208 -4.13 21.19 0.05
C GLU A 208 -2.84 21.23 0.86
N VAL A 209 -2.87 20.72 2.11
CA VAL A 209 -1.68 20.60 2.95
C VAL A 209 -0.56 19.83 2.26
N PHE A 210 -0.87 18.72 1.59
CA PHE A 210 0.14 17.92 0.89
C PHE A 210 0.67 18.61 -0.37
N ARG A 211 -0.14 19.40 -1.08
CA ARG A 211 0.34 20.25 -2.18
C ARG A 211 1.36 21.28 -1.71
N GLU A 212 1.13 21.88 -0.54
CA GLU A 212 2.04 22.84 0.07
C GLU A 212 3.37 22.21 0.52
N ARG A 213 3.37 20.96 0.93
CA ARG A 213 4.58 20.20 1.33
C ARG A 213 5.57 19.92 0.19
N LYS A 214 5.33 20.48 -0.99
CA LYS A 214 6.26 20.53 -2.12
C LYS A 214 6.86 19.17 -2.51
N THR A 215 6.00 18.19 -2.77
CA THR A 215 6.41 16.93 -3.42
C THR A 215 7.18 17.25 -4.71
N PRO A 216 8.28 16.56 -5.04
CA PRO A 216 9.04 16.81 -6.28
C PRO A 216 8.19 16.78 -7.53
N LEU A 217 7.25 15.82 -7.64
CA LEU A 217 6.30 15.79 -8.75
C LEU A 217 5.27 16.92 -8.58
N ARG A 218 5.37 17.91 -9.49
CA ARG A 218 4.60 19.16 -9.43
C ARG A 218 3.12 18.94 -9.73
N GLY A 219 2.27 19.72 -9.06
CA GLY A 219 0.92 20.02 -9.51
C GLY A 219 -0.20 19.46 -8.66
N ARG A 220 -0.04 18.37 -7.92
CA ARG A 220 -1.11 17.80 -7.09
C ARG A 220 -0.59 17.01 -5.89
N ALA A 221 -1.46 16.77 -4.93
CA ALA A 221 -1.26 15.73 -3.91
C ALA A 221 -1.46 14.33 -4.51
N GLY A 222 -0.92 13.30 -3.86
CA GLY A 222 -1.33 11.92 -4.12
C GLY A 222 -2.80 11.72 -3.71
N ILE A 223 -3.51 10.86 -4.41
CA ILE A 223 -4.90 10.48 -4.12
C ILE A 223 -5.03 8.96 -4.05
N ALA A 224 -6.14 8.47 -3.51
CA ALA A 224 -6.37 7.04 -3.35
C ALA A 224 -6.27 6.26 -4.68
N ASP A 225 -6.69 6.85 -5.77
CA ASP A 225 -6.61 6.25 -7.10
C ASP A 225 -5.18 6.00 -7.59
N ASP A 226 -4.19 6.73 -7.12
CA ASP A 226 -2.79 6.48 -7.50
C ASP A 226 -2.33 5.13 -6.96
N ILE A 227 -2.73 4.82 -5.73
CA ILE A 227 -2.45 3.52 -5.10
C ILE A 227 -3.31 2.41 -5.74
N ALA A 228 -4.58 2.70 -6.04
CA ALA A 228 -5.45 1.75 -6.72
C ALA A 228 -4.89 1.33 -8.09
N ARG A 229 -4.38 2.28 -8.88
CA ARG A 229 -3.73 1.99 -10.17
C ARG A 229 -2.44 1.19 -10.03
N ALA A 230 -1.63 1.47 -9.01
CA ALA A 230 -0.43 0.70 -8.70
C ALA A 230 -0.78 -0.75 -8.29
N ALA A 231 -1.80 -0.92 -7.43
CA ALA A 231 -2.29 -2.24 -7.03
C ALA A 231 -2.86 -3.02 -8.22
N LEU A 232 -3.64 -2.37 -9.09
CA LEU A 232 -4.18 -2.98 -10.30
C LEU A 232 -3.07 -3.44 -11.25
N TRP A 233 -2.04 -2.62 -11.47
CA TRP A 233 -0.90 -3.00 -12.30
C TRP A 233 -0.16 -4.20 -11.71
N LEU A 234 0.15 -4.19 -10.41
CA LEU A 234 0.78 -5.34 -9.74
C LEU A 234 -0.08 -6.61 -9.81
N ALA A 235 -1.42 -6.47 -9.79
CA ALA A 235 -2.37 -7.59 -9.89
C ALA A 235 -2.50 -8.14 -11.32
N SER A 236 -2.14 -7.36 -12.33
CA SER A 236 -2.26 -7.72 -13.75
C SER A 236 -1.08 -8.55 -14.24
N ASP A 237 -1.23 -9.12 -15.44
CA ASP A 237 -0.18 -9.85 -16.12
C ASP A 237 0.94 -8.93 -16.66
N ASP A 238 0.67 -7.61 -16.77
CA ASP A 238 1.68 -6.60 -17.11
C ASP A 238 2.84 -6.57 -16.08
N ALA A 239 2.59 -7.00 -14.84
CA ALA A 239 3.58 -7.13 -13.79
C ALA A 239 4.06 -8.59 -13.61
N GLY A 240 3.92 -9.45 -14.62
CA GLY A 240 4.18 -10.91 -14.54
C GLY A 240 5.58 -11.30 -14.10
N PHE A 241 6.58 -10.43 -14.29
CA PHE A 241 7.97 -10.67 -13.86
C PHE A 241 8.40 -9.79 -12.66
N VAL A 242 7.42 -9.25 -11.91
CA VAL A 242 7.66 -8.36 -10.77
C VAL A 242 7.28 -9.08 -9.48
N SER A 243 8.27 -9.47 -8.67
CA SER A 243 8.09 -10.09 -7.36
C SER A 243 9.22 -9.68 -6.39
N GLY A 244 8.98 -9.71 -5.09
CA GLY A 244 9.94 -9.34 -4.05
C GLY A 244 10.24 -7.84 -3.96
N THR A 245 9.52 -7.00 -4.69
CA THR A 245 9.78 -5.56 -4.83
C THR A 245 8.91 -4.70 -3.93
N ALA A 246 9.41 -3.49 -3.67
CA ALA A 246 8.67 -2.40 -3.05
C ALA A 246 8.46 -1.28 -4.09
N LEU A 247 7.23 -1.13 -4.58
CA LEU A 247 6.87 -0.08 -5.53
C LEU A 247 6.57 1.22 -4.78
N VAL A 248 7.47 2.19 -4.90
CA VAL A 248 7.30 3.50 -4.28
C VAL A 248 6.34 4.34 -5.12
N VAL A 249 5.29 4.86 -4.47
CA VAL A 249 4.27 5.73 -5.07
C VAL A 249 4.12 6.97 -4.20
N ASP A 250 5.04 7.92 -4.34
CA ASP A 250 5.20 9.05 -3.43
C ASP A 250 5.40 10.40 -4.12
N GLY A 251 5.31 10.45 -5.45
CA GLY A 251 5.59 11.64 -6.24
C GLY A 251 7.06 12.09 -6.16
N GLY A 252 7.97 11.17 -5.83
CA GLY A 252 9.40 11.45 -5.70
C GLY A 252 9.83 11.99 -4.33
N LEU A 253 8.95 11.94 -3.32
CA LEU A 253 9.22 12.53 -1.99
C LEU A 253 10.47 11.93 -1.32
N THR A 254 10.70 10.63 -1.48
CA THR A 254 11.87 9.94 -0.91
C THR A 254 13.14 10.07 -1.75
N THR A 255 13.08 10.67 -2.94
CA THR A 255 14.23 10.81 -3.84
C THR A 255 14.97 12.14 -3.68
N GLY A 256 14.38 13.13 -2.99
CA GLY A 256 15.01 14.44 -2.78
C GLY A 256 13.99 15.54 -2.49
N SER A 257 14.48 16.73 -2.19
CA SER A 257 13.63 17.90 -1.95
C SER A 257 13.51 18.77 -3.20
N ARG A 258 12.29 19.16 -3.52
CA ARG A 258 12.00 20.13 -4.58
C ARG A 258 12.69 21.46 -4.33
N GLU A 259 12.82 21.86 -3.07
CA GLU A 259 13.52 23.12 -2.72
C GLU A 259 14.99 23.12 -3.13
N ALA A 260 15.69 21.99 -3.03
CA ALA A 260 17.06 21.88 -3.49
C ALA A 260 17.16 22.04 -5.02
N ALA A 261 16.21 21.52 -5.75
CA ALA A 261 16.12 21.67 -7.20
C ALA A 261 15.75 23.10 -7.63
N GLU A 262 14.78 23.74 -6.96
CA GLU A 262 14.31 25.09 -7.26
C GLU A 262 15.35 26.20 -6.94
N ARG A 263 16.16 26.02 -5.90
CA ARG A 263 17.21 26.99 -5.53
C ARG A 263 18.36 27.03 -6.51
N GLY A 264 18.40 26.16 -7.52
CA GLY A 264 19.50 26.09 -8.47
C GLY A 264 20.86 25.80 -7.82
N GLN A 265 20.83 25.31 -6.58
CA GLN A 265 22.02 24.95 -5.81
C GLN A 265 22.33 23.47 -5.92
N GLY A 266 23.58 23.12 -6.07
CA GLY A 266 24.01 21.72 -6.14
C GLY A 266 23.90 21.10 -7.53
N THR A 267 23.62 19.81 -7.57
CA THR A 267 23.72 18.95 -8.76
C THR A 267 22.76 19.33 -9.90
N PHE A 268 21.60 19.93 -9.57
CA PHE A 268 20.52 20.23 -10.54
C PHE A 268 20.47 21.70 -10.97
N GLY A 269 21.46 22.50 -10.59
CA GLY A 269 21.56 23.90 -10.99
C GLY A 269 21.95 24.07 -12.47
N ALA A 270 22.12 25.32 -12.91
CA ALA A 270 22.60 25.61 -14.24
C ALA A 270 23.87 24.83 -14.57
N ARG A 271 24.00 24.35 -15.81
CA ARG A 271 25.17 23.60 -16.27
C ARG A 271 26.46 24.39 -15.96
N LYS A 272 27.34 23.76 -15.21
CA LYS A 272 28.69 24.27 -14.94
C LYS A 272 29.71 23.50 -15.77
N PRO A 273 30.87 24.12 -16.12
CA PRO A 273 31.98 23.39 -16.71
C PRO A 273 32.38 22.20 -15.82
N LEU A 274 32.85 21.13 -16.45
CA LEU A 274 33.31 19.95 -15.73
C LEU A 274 34.35 20.33 -14.68
N ILE A 275 34.07 20.06 -13.41
CA ILE A 275 34.99 20.29 -12.30
C ILE A 275 36.00 19.12 -12.30
N ARG A 276 37.23 19.39 -12.76
CA ARG A 276 38.33 18.42 -12.67
C ARG A 276 38.99 18.54 -11.32
N GLN A 277 39.26 17.42 -10.67
CA GLN A 277 40.07 17.42 -9.45
C GLN A 277 41.48 17.94 -9.76
N ALA A 278 42.07 18.68 -8.80
CA ALA A 278 43.38 19.36 -9.01
C ALA A 278 44.51 18.42 -9.45
N GLY A 279 44.45 17.11 -9.05
CA GLY A 279 45.45 16.10 -9.43
C GLY A 279 45.33 15.55 -10.86
N LEU A 280 44.26 15.90 -11.60
CA LEU A 280 44.04 15.44 -12.99
C LEU A 280 44.38 16.54 -14.03
N ARG A 281 44.95 17.67 -13.60
CA ARG A 281 45.45 18.69 -14.52
C ARG A 281 46.72 18.17 -15.18
N GLY A 282 46.66 17.72 -16.41
CA GLY A 282 47.81 17.26 -17.18
C GLY A 282 47.64 15.91 -17.88
N ILE A 283 46.51 15.25 -17.70
CA ILE A 283 46.11 14.09 -18.50
C ILE A 283 45.13 14.61 -19.56
N GLY A 284 45.66 15.07 -20.66
CA GLY A 284 44.95 15.54 -21.84
C GLY A 284 45.39 14.79 -23.05
#